data_ffc1fa43d50754e8770bbb154436784c
#
_entry.id   ffc1fa43d50754e8770bbb154436784c
#
_cell.length_a   1.000
_cell.length_b   1.000
_cell.length_c   1.000
_cell.angle_alpha   90.00
_cell.angle_beta   90.00
_cell.angle_gamma   90.00
#
_symmetry.space_group_name_H-M   'P 1'
#
loop_
_entity.id
_entity.type
_entity.pdbx_description
1 polymer ?
#
loop_
_entity_poly.entity_id
_entity_poly.type
_entity_poly.pdbx_seq_one_letter_code
_entity_poly.pdbx_strand_id
1 'polypeptide(L)'
;TKGMERTVLQIIFPFLEKIGILWLTGHINPAQEHLVTNLIRQKLIVAIDTVHTSIKVDRSILFFLPEGEHHELGLLFMHYLLKSRGLQTIYLGANVPVKDLAYIVNLKNPDIVYSHLTATTSAFQFEKFLNQVSQQITGTPVILSGLLTQHYKKTPPTGIEFKKSLQEVIEHLASV
;
A
#
# COMPACT_ATOMS: atom_id res chain seq x y z
N THR A 1 3.23 -7.21 -18.73
CA THR A 1 4.62 -7.45 -19.09
C THR A 1 5.37 -7.99 -17.88
N LYS A 2 5.90 -9.22 -17.98
CA LYS A 2 6.75 -9.86 -16.91
C LYS A 2 7.94 -8.99 -16.45
N GLY A 3 8.23 -7.88 -17.17
CA GLY A 3 9.32 -6.97 -16.85
C GLY A 3 9.12 -6.11 -15.60
N MET A 4 7.96 -5.47 -15.44
CA MET A 4 7.77 -4.48 -14.34
C MET A 4 7.71 -5.15 -12.97
N GLU A 5 6.91 -6.19 -12.78
CA GLU A 5 6.80 -6.92 -11.52
C GLU A 5 8.16 -7.45 -11.07
N ARG A 6 8.88 -8.14 -11.96
CA ARG A 6 10.22 -8.65 -11.68
C ARG A 6 11.22 -7.53 -11.39
N THR A 7 11.17 -6.43 -12.14
CA THR A 7 12.04 -5.28 -11.92
C THR A 7 11.82 -4.65 -10.54
N VAL A 8 10.57 -4.48 -10.13
CA VAL A 8 10.25 -3.91 -8.82
C VAL A 8 10.72 -4.83 -7.69
N LEU A 9 10.38 -6.11 -7.75
CA LEU A 9 10.69 -7.06 -6.66
C LEU A 9 12.19 -7.39 -6.57
N GLN A 10 12.88 -7.52 -7.70
CA GLN A 10 14.27 -8.01 -7.71
C GLN A 10 15.31 -6.91 -7.79
N ILE A 11 14.94 -5.69 -8.19
CA ILE A 11 15.88 -4.58 -8.38
C ILE A 11 15.48 -3.38 -7.53
N ILE A 12 14.25 -2.85 -7.70
CA ILE A 12 13.85 -1.59 -7.08
C ILE A 12 13.76 -1.72 -5.56
N PHE A 13 13.03 -2.69 -5.03
CA PHE A 13 12.89 -2.84 -3.58
C PHE A 13 14.21 -3.14 -2.88
N PRO A 14 15.07 -4.09 -3.33
CA PRO A 14 16.40 -4.26 -2.74
C PRO A 14 17.29 -3.03 -2.85
N PHE A 15 17.16 -2.24 -3.92
CA PHE A 15 17.87 -0.97 -4.05
C PHE A 15 17.38 0.06 -3.04
N LEU A 16 16.06 0.22 -2.86
CA LEU A 16 15.48 1.14 -1.87
C LEU A 16 15.85 0.78 -0.43
N GLU A 17 15.95 -0.51 -0.10
CA GLU A 17 16.44 -0.96 1.21
C GLU A 17 17.90 -0.49 1.44
N LYS A 18 18.77 -0.62 0.43
CA LYS A 18 20.15 -0.11 0.51
C LYS A 18 20.20 1.41 0.65
N ILE A 19 19.37 2.14 -0.10
CA ILE A 19 19.24 3.60 0.02
C ILE A 19 18.81 3.99 1.44
N GLY A 20 17.84 3.28 2.02
CA GLY A 20 17.41 3.50 3.40
C GLY A 20 18.55 3.31 4.42
N ILE A 21 19.37 2.28 4.27
CA ILE A 21 20.55 2.05 5.12
C ILE A 21 21.58 3.17 4.94
N LEU A 22 21.87 3.58 3.72
CA LEU A 22 22.82 4.67 3.43
C LEU A 22 22.34 6.01 4.00
N TRP A 23 21.04 6.27 3.98
CA TRP A 23 20.45 7.44 4.63
C TRP A 23 20.59 7.39 6.16
N LEU A 24 20.26 6.27 6.78
CA LEU A 24 20.39 6.09 8.23
C LEU A 24 21.84 6.22 8.72
N THR A 25 22.81 5.87 7.88
CA THR A 25 24.25 5.98 8.18
C THR A 25 24.88 7.30 7.72
N GLY A 26 24.08 8.25 7.20
CA GLY A 26 24.55 9.58 6.79
C GLY A 26 25.36 9.62 5.51
N HIS A 27 25.39 8.53 4.71
CA HIS A 27 26.14 8.47 3.44
C HIS A 27 25.42 9.14 2.27
N ILE A 28 24.11 9.33 2.38
CA ILE A 28 23.31 10.10 1.42
C ILE A 28 22.41 11.08 2.18
N ASN A 29 22.11 12.20 1.54
CA ASN A 29 21.20 13.18 2.12
C ASN A 29 19.73 12.93 1.69
N PRO A 30 18.74 13.49 2.42
CA PRO A 30 17.33 13.33 2.09
C PRO A 30 16.97 13.73 0.66
N ALA A 31 17.58 14.75 0.11
CA ALA A 31 17.28 15.21 -1.26
C ALA A 31 17.68 14.17 -2.33
N GLN A 32 18.77 13.42 -2.10
CA GLN A 32 19.20 12.35 -3.01
C GLN A 32 18.22 11.17 -2.94
N GLU A 33 17.75 10.80 -1.75
CA GLU A 33 16.73 9.78 -1.56
C GLU A 33 15.42 10.23 -2.24
N HIS A 34 14.94 11.44 -2.01
CA HIS A 34 13.73 11.99 -2.63
C HIS A 34 13.80 12.03 -4.17
N LEU A 35 14.96 12.36 -4.74
CA LEU A 35 15.14 12.34 -6.20
C LEU A 35 14.89 10.93 -6.75
N VAL A 36 15.48 9.92 -6.14
CA VAL A 36 15.37 8.52 -6.58
C VAL A 36 13.96 7.99 -6.41
N THR A 37 13.35 8.19 -5.24
CA THR A 37 11.99 7.73 -4.95
C THR A 37 10.95 8.39 -5.86
N ASN A 38 11.09 9.69 -6.15
CA ASN A 38 10.20 10.37 -7.09
C ASN A 38 10.36 9.89 -8.54
N LEU A 39 11.59 9.57 -9.00
CA LEU A 39 11.78 8.97 -10.32
C LEU A 39 11.09 7.59 -10.42
N ILE A 40 11.23 6.75 -9.40
CA ILE A 40 10.56 5.44 -9.35
C ILE A 40 9.04 5.63 -9.30
N ARG A 41 8.55 6.56 -8.47
CA ARG A 41 7.13 6.91 -8.34
C ARG A 41 6.52 7.30 -9.70
N GLN A 42 7.17 8.18 -10.45
CA GLN A 42 6.73 8.58 -11.79
C GLN A 42 6.62 7.38 -12.74
N LYS A 43 7.60 6.46 -12.72
CA LYS A 43 7.58 5.26 -13.57
C LYS A 43 6.45 4.30 -13.20
N LEU A 44 6.16 4.13 -11.91
CA LEU A 44 5.03 3.32 -11.44
C LEU A 44 3.69 3.95 -11.86
N ILE A 45 3.52 5.26 -11.73
CA ILE A 45 2.29 5.96 -12.15
C ILE A 45 2.04 5.77 -13.64
N VAL A 46 3.06 5.97 -14.48
CA VAL A 46 2.96 5.74 -15.93
C VAL A 46 2.62 4.27 -16.22
N ALA A 47 3.26 3.33 -15.52
CA ALA A 47 2.97 1.91 -15.69
C ALA A 47 1.52 1.57 -15.31
N ILE A 48 0.99 2.17 -14.24
CA ILE A 48 -0.42 2.00 -13.81
C ILE A 48 -1.37 2.56 -14.87
N ASP A 49 -1.09 3.73 -15.41
CA ASP A 49 -1.93 4.38 -16.42
C ASP A 49 -1.98 3.58 -17.72
N THR A 50 -0.85 3.03 -18.13
CA THR A 50 -0.69 2.26 -19.37
C THR A 50 -1.04 0.77 -19.26
N VAL A 51 -1.50 0.30 -18.10
CA VAL A 51 -1.94 -1.10 -17.95
C VAL A 51 -3.16 -1.35 -18.81
N HIS A 52 -3.01 -2.28 -19.76
CA HIS A 52 -4.10 -2.87 -20.51
C HIS A 52 -4.16 -4.38 -20.23
N THR A 53 -5.31 -4.86 -19.81
CA THR A 53 -5.56 -6.28 -19.60
C THR A 53 -6.94 -6.66 -20.16
N SER A 54 -7.02 -7.81 -20.80
CA SER A 54 -8.29 -8.41 -21.22
C SER A 54 -8.98 -9.17 -20.08
N ILE A 55 -8.26 -9.43 -19.00
CA ILE A 55 -8.80 -10.07 -17.81
C ILE A 55 -9.66 -9.04 -17.06
N LYS A 56 -10.88 -9.41 -16.71
CA LYS A 56 -11.75 -8.62 -15.85
C LYS A 56 -12.13 -9.47 -14.65
N VAL A 57 -11.79 -9.00 -13.48
CA VAL A 57 -12.20 -9.59 -12.21
C VAL A 57 -13.28 -8.67 -11.63
N ASP A 58 -14.44 -9.24 -11.31
CA ASP A 58 -15.56 -8.49 -10.74
C ASP A 58 -15.35 -8.26 -9.24
N ARG A 59 -14.24 -7.59 -8.94
CA ARG A 59 -13.84 -7.18 -7.59
C ARG A 59 -13.13 -5.85 -7.63
N SER A 60 -13.37 -5.06 -6.60
CA SER A 60 -12.85 -3.71 -6.44
C SER A 60 -12.01 -3.59 -5.16
N ILE A 61 -10.88 -2.91 -5.27
CA ILE A 61 -9.97 -2.65 -4.15
C ILE A 61 -9.73 -1.15 -4.04
N LEU A 62 -9.88 -0.64 -2.82
CA LEU A 62 -9.56 0.73 -2.48
C LEU A 62 -8.19 0.78 -1.79
N PHE A 63 -7.30 1.63 -2.31
CA PHE A 63 -5.93 1.83 -1.82
C PHE A 63 -5.82 3.17 -1.11
N PHE A 64 -5.18 3.17 0.07
CA PHE A 64 -4.90 4.40 0.80
C PHE A 64 -3.66 4.26 1.68
N LEU A 65 -3.09 5.38 2.11
CA LEU A 65 -2.21 5.46 3.27
C LEU A 65 -2.82 6.42 4.29
N PRO A 66 -2.75 6.08 5.59
CA PRO A 66 -3.34 6.92 6.63
C PRO A 66 -2.64 8.26 6.77
N GLU A 67 -3.28 9.17 7.47
CA GLU A 67 -2.73 10.48 7.80
C GLU A 67 -1.35 10.35 8.44
N GLY A 68 -0.38 11.11 7.92
CA GLY A 68 1.02 11.06 8.33
C GLY A 68 1.89 9.99 7.64
N GLU A 69 1.31 9.07 6.84
CA GLU A 69 2.08 8.13 6.03
C GLU A 69 2.17 8.62 4.57
N HIS A 70 3.40 8.70 4.06
CA HIS A 70 3.70 9.23 2.73
C HIS A 70 4.50 8.27 1.84
N HIS A 71 4.86 7.07 2.33
CA HIS A 71 5.70 6.11 1.60
C HIS A 71 4.87 5.30 0.60
N GLU A 72 4.50 5.93 -0.53
CA GLU A 72 3.56 5.38 -1.51
C GLU A 72 4.11 4.27 -2.41
N LEU A 73 5.44 4.04 -2.49
CA LEU A 73 6.00 3.13 -3.51
C LEU A 73 5.45 1.70 -3.40
N GLY A 74 5.33 1.17 -2.18
CA GLY A 74 4.72 -0.14 -1.95
C GLY A 74 3.25 -0.18 -2.33
N LEU A 75 2.49 0.87 -2.02
CA LEU A 75 1.08 1.01 -2.37
C LEU A 75 0.88 1.11 -3.89
N LEU A 76 1.68 1.94 -4.58
CA LEU A 76 1.65 2.09 -6.04
C LEU A 76 2.00 0.79 -6.75
N PHE A 77 2.98 0.04 -6.22
CA PHE A 77 3.32 -1.26 -6.79
C PHE A 77 2.15 -2.26 -6.67
N MET A 78 1.49 -2.33 -5.52
CA MET A 78 0.32 -3.18 -5.35
C MET A 78 -0.85 -2.73 -6.25
N HIS A 79 -1.05 -1.43 -6.41
CA HIS A 79 -2.03 -0.88 -7.35
C HIS A 79 -1.73 -1.35 -8.80
N TYR A 80 -0.48 -1.18 -9.26
CA TYR A 80 -0.06 -1.68 -10.57
C TYR A 80 -0.34 -3.17 -10.74
N LEU A 81 0.08 -3.96 -9.75
CA LEU A 81 0.01 -5.41 -9.81
C LEU A 81 -1.44 -5.91 -9.90
N LEU A 82 -2.33 -5.39 -9.07
CA LEU A 82 -3.72 -5.83 -9.03
C LEU A 82 -4.53 -5.30 -10.21
N LYS A 83 -4.27 -4.08 -10.66
CA LYS A 83 -4.83 -3.56 -11.91
C LYS A 83 -4.40 -4.39 -13.12
N SER A 84 -3.13 -4.82 -13.18
CA SER A 84 -2.64 -5.68 -14.27
C SER A 84 -3.26 -7.09 -14.27
N ARG A 85 -3.81 -7.52 -13.14
CA ARG A 85 -4.57 -8.77 -12.98
C ARG A 85 -6.08 -8.61 -13.21
N GLY A 86 -6.52 -7.42 -13.58
CA GLY A 86 -7.90 -7.16 -14.00
C GLY A 86 -8.85 -6.72 -12.88
N LEU A 87 -8.36 -6.48 -11.65
CA LEU A 87 -9.19 -5.95 -10.58
C LEU A 87 -9.52 -4.46 -10.82
N GLN A 88 -10.71 -4.05 -10.39
CA GLN A 88 -11.08 -2.64 -10.34
C GLN A 88 -10.35 -1.98 -9.17
N THR A 89 -9.72 -0.84 -9.41
CA THR A 89 -8.88 -0.18 -8.41
C THR A 89 -9.35 1.25 -8.17
N ILE A 90 -9.47 1.61 -6.89
CA ILE A 90 -9.75 2.99 -6.43
C ILE A 90 -8.52 3.43 -5.62
N TYR A 91 -7.84 4.47 -6.06
CA TYR A 91 -6.60 4.93 -5.42
C TYR A 91 -6.80 6.30 -4.79
N LEU A 92 -6.76 6.37 -3.46
CA LEU A 92 -6.85 7.62 -2.71
C LEU A 92 -5.48 8.25 -2.46
N GLY A 93 -4.41 7.44 -2.45
CA GLY A 93 -3.06 7.91 -2.20
C GLY A 93 -2.71 8.06 -0.73
N ALA A 94 -1.78 8.97 -0.46
CA ALA A 94 -1.20 9.20 0.85
C ALA A 94 -2.00 10.20 1.70
N ASN A 95 -1.76 10.16 3.02
CA ASN A 95 -2.24 11.15 3.97
C ASN A 95 -3.77 11.28 4.02
N VAL A 96 -4.48 10.16 4.05
CA VAL A 96 -5.96 10.11 4.06
C VAL A 96 -6.47 9.93 5.49
N PRO A 97 -7.24 10.90 6.04
CA PRO A 97 -7.92 10.75 7.32
C PRO A 97 -8.93 9.59 7.31
N VAL A 98 -9.06 8.85 8.42
CA VAL A 98 -9.96 7.68 8.51
C VAL A 98 -11.42 8.05 8.20
N LYS A 99 -11.87 9.26 8.62
CA LYS A 99 -13.23 9.74 8.34
C LYS A 99 -13.50 9.90 6.83
N ASP A 100 -12.50 10.37 6.08
CA ASP A 100 -12.62 10.61 4.64
C ASP A 100 -12.54 9.26 3.90
N LEU A 101 -11.70 8.34 4.39
CA LEU A 101 -11.66 6.96 3.94
C LEU A 101 -13.04 6.28 4.10
N ALA A 102 -13.63 6.37 5.30
CA ALA A 102 -14.95 5.78 5.58
C ALA A 102 -16.05 6.36 4.67
N TYR A 103 -16.00 7.68 4.39
CA TYR A 103 -16.92 8.31 3.44
C TYR A 103 -16.80 7.70 2.04
N ILE A 104 -15.58 7.52 1.53
CA ILE A 104 -15.36 6.94 0.19
C ILE A 104 -15.70 5.44 0.16
N VAL A 105 -15.41 4.70 1.24
CA VAL A 105 -15.80 3.28 1.36
C VAL A 105 -17.32 3.15 1.24
N ASN A 106 -18.09 3.96 1.97
CA ASN A 106 -19.56 3.94 1.89
C ASN A 106 -20.09 4.38 0.52
N LEU A 107 -19.41 5.32 -0.15
CA LEU A 107 -19.83 5.82 -1.47
C LEU A 107 -19.53 4.83 -2.60
N LYS A 108 -18.37 4.16 -2.56
CA LYS A 108 -17.86 3.31 -3.63
C LYS A 108 -18.10 1.82 -3.41
N ASN A 109 -18.37 1.43 -2.18
CA ASN A 109 -18.67 0.05 -1.76
C ASN A 109 -17.60 -0.95 -2.26
N PRO A 110 -16.29 -0.71 -2.00
CA PRO A 110 -15.26 -1.61 -2.46
C PRO A 110 -15.35 -2.96 -1.75
N ASP A 111 -14.93 -4.04 -2.43
CA ASP A 111 -14.88 -5.36 -1.81
C ASP A 111 -13.78 -5.49 -0.76
N ILE A 112 -12.70 -4.72 -0.92
CA ILE A 112 -11.54 -4.72 -0.03
C ILE A 112 -10.97 -3.31 0.08
N VAL A 113 -10.52 -2.96 1.29
CA VAL A 113 -9.66 -1.78 1.55
C VAL A 113 -8.25 -2.26 1.84
N TYR A 114 -7.26 -1.67 1.19
CA TYR A 114 -5.86 -2.07 1.35
C TYR A 114 -4.93 -0.90 1.67
N SER A 115 -4.01 -1.12 2.61
CA SER A 115 -2.92 -0.19 2.91
C SER A 115 -1.59 -0.89 3.13
N HIS A 116 -0.48 -0.24 2.73
CA HIS A 116 0.89 -0.73 2.92
C HIS A 116 1.67 0.26 3.80
N LEU A 117 1.84 -0.09 5.07
CA LEU A 117 2.40 0.78 6.11
C LEU A 117 3.90 0.54 6.26
N THR A 118 4.71 1.36 5.62
CA THR A 118 6.17 1.22 5.61
C THR A 118 6.82 1.86 6.82
N ALA A 119 6.57 3.14 7.01
CA ALA A 119 7.04 3.91 8.15
C ALA A 119 6.04 5.03 8.42
N THR A 120 5.99 5.47 9.66
CA THR A 120 5.13 6.59 10.05
C THR A 120 5.93 7.54 10.93
N THR A 121 5.45 8.75 11.07
CA THR A 121 6.05 9.72 12.00
C THR A 121 5.99 9.19 13.43
N SER A 122 6.87 9.65 14.30
CA SER A 122 6.86 9.30 15.73
C SER A 122 5.54 9.64 16.43
N ALA A 123 4.75 10.54 15.86
CA ALA A 123 3.43 10.93 16.35
C ALA A 123 2.30 9.97 15.93
N PHE A 124 2.55 9.04 15.00
CA PHE A 124 1.53 8.12 14.51
C PHE A 124 1.18 7.06 15.57
N GLN A 125 -0.06 7.08 16.02
CA GLN A 125 -0.56 6.16 17.02
C GLN A 125 -1.25 4.97 16.34
N PHE A 126 -0.49 3.92 16.03
CA PHE A 126 -0.97 2.77 15.26
C PHE A 126 -2.20 2.09 15.87
N GLU A 127 -2.24 1.88 17.20
CA GLU A 127 -3.41 1.28 17.87
C GLU A 127 -4.66 2.16 17.76
N LYS A 128 -4.50 3.49 17.90
CA LYS A 128 -5.62 4.42 17.71
C LYS A 128 -6.14 4.37 16.28
N PHE A 129 -5.25 4.32 15.30
CA PHE A 129 -5.61 4.16 13.89
C PHE A 129 -6.39 2.86 13.66
N LEU A 130 -5.91 1.71 14.17
CA LEU A 130 -6.59 0.42 14.04
C LEU A 130 -8.00 0.46 14.63
N ASN A 131 -8.16 1.05 15.83
CA ASN A 131 -9.45 1.19 16.48
C ASN A 131 -10.41 2.09 15.68
N GLN A 132 -9.92 3.21 15.15
CA GLN A 132 -10.73 4.09 14.31
C GLN A 132 -11.18 3.39 13.01
N VAL A 133 -10.28 2.66 12.35
CA VAL A 133 -10.61 1.88 11.15
C VAL A 133 -11.67 0.84 11.46
N SER A 134 -11.49 0.04 12.51
CA SER A 134 -12.44 -1.01 12.89
C SER A 134 -13.83 -0.46 13.26
N GLN A 135 -13.90 0.75 13.85
CA GLN A 135 -15.15 1.40 14.22
C GLN A 135 -15.88 2.07 13.06
N GLN A 136 -15.15 2.65 12.12
CA GLN A 136 -15.71 3.48 11.06
C GLN A 136 -15.90 2.73 9.73
N ILE A 137 -15.14 1.65 9.52
CA ILE A 137 -15.24 0.82 8.31
C ILE A 137 -15.81 -0.53 8.71
N THR A 138 -17.13 -0.65 8.57
CA THR A 138 -17.86 -1.88 8.91
C THR A 138 -18.36 -2.56 7.64
N GLY A 139 -18.29 -3.91 7.61
CA GLY A 139 -18.77 -4.68 6.47
C GLY A 139 -17.79 -4.84 5.30
N THR A 140 -16.75 -4.03 5.23
CA THR A 140 -15.69 -4.16 4.22
C THR A 140 -14.37 -4.61 4.89
N PRO A 141 -13.76 -5.73 4.49
CA PRO A 141 -12.50 -6.19 5.04
C PRO A 141 -11.37 -5.19 4.73
N VAL A 142 -10.56 -4.90 5.76
CA VAL A 142 -9.40 -4.02 5.65
C VAL A 142 -8.13 -4.85 5.77
N ILE A 143 -7.32 -4.88 4.74
CA ILE A 143 -6.05 -5.59 4.69
C ILE A 143 -4.92 -4.60 4.87
N LEU A 144 -4.10 -4.82 5.88
CA LEU A 144 -2.92 -4.01 6.16
C LEU A 144 -1.67 -4.86 6.02
N SER A 145 -0.64 -4.31 5.40
CA SER A 145 0.69 -4.93 5.30
C SER A 145 1.80 -3.92 5.57
N GLY A 146 3.05 -4.37 5.51
CA GLY A 146 4.23 -3.52 5.72
C GLY A 146 4.82 -3.64 7.12
N LEU A 147 5.82 -2.82 7.41
CA LEU A 147 6.67 -2.96 8.58
C LEU A 147 5.91 -2.88 9.91
N LEU A 148 4.93 -1.99 10.01
CA LEU A 148 4.13 -1.83 11.23
C LEU A 148 3.32 -3.08 11.59
N THR A 149 2.80 -3.78 10.57
CA THR A 149 2.04 -5.02 10.79
C THR A 149 2.94 -6.18 11.23
N GLN A 150 4.19 -6.21 10.75
CA GLN A 150 5.16 -7.25 11.14
C GLN A 150 5.56 -7.15 12.62
N HIS A 151 5.68 -5.92 13.14
CA HIS A 151 6.10 -5.67 14.52
C HIS A 151 4.93 -5.67 15.52
N TYR A 152 3.70 -5.67 15.05
CA TYR A 152 2.53 -5.67 15.94
C TYR A 152 2.29 -7.06 16.53
N LYS A 153 2.30 -7.13 17.86
CA LYS A 153 2.25 -8.42 18.61
C LYS A 153 0.84 -8.79 19.10
N LYS A 154 -0.10 -7.84 19.05
CA LYS A 154 -1.49 -8.07 19.47
C LYS A 154 -2.33 -8.60 18.32
N THR A 155 -3.49 -9.17 18.62
CA THR A 155 -4.51 -9.50 17.61
C THR A 155 -5.07 -8.22 17.02
N PRO A 156 -5.19 -8.09 15.69
CA PRO A 156 -5.83 -6.92 15.07
C PRO A 156 -7.32 -6.86 15.45
N PRO A 157 -7.91 -5.66 15.53
CA PRO A 157 -9.34 -5.50 15.75
C PRO A 157 -10.19 -6.18 14.65
N THR A 158 -11.44 -6.45 14.96
CA THR A 158 -12.40 -7.05 14.02
C THR A 158 -12.49 -6.26 12.70
N GLY A 159 -12.55 -6.95 11.59
CA GLY A 159 -12.60 -6.36 10.23
C GLY A 159 -11.23 -5.99 9.65
N ILE A 160 -10.14 -6.13 10.43
CA ILE A 160 -8.79 -5.86 9.97
C ILE A 160 -7.97 -7.15 9.91
N GLU A 161 -7.31 -7.37 8.79
CA GLU A 161 -6.42 -8.50 8.58
C GLU A 161 -5.00 -8.03 8.26
N PHE A 162 -4.00 -8.65 8.90
CA PHE A 162 -2.60 -8.35 8.64
C PHE A 162 -1.98 -9.37 7.69
N LYS A 163 -1.25 -8.88 6.69
CA LYS A 163 -0.37 -9.67 5.85
C LYS A 163 1.07 -9.26 6.12
N LYS A 164 1.92 -10.22 6.42
CA LYS A 164 3.31 -9.96 6.84
C LYS A 164 4.27 -9.74 5.68
N SER A 165 3.86 -10.12 4.46
CA SER A 165 4.65 -9.91 3.25
C SER A 165 3.77 -9.50 2.07
N LEU A 166 4.38 -8.88 1.06
CA LEU A 166 3.70 -8.59 -0.21
C LEU A 166 3.24 -9.87 -0.91
N GLN A 167 4.00 -10.96 -0.74
CA GLN A 167 3.64 -12.25 -1.30
C GLN A 167 2.33 -12.78 -0.69
N GLU A 168 2.17 -12.71 0.63
CA GLU A 168 0.92 -13.08 1.31
C GLU A 168 -0.27 -12.23 0.84
N VAL A 169 -0.05 -10.91 0.60
CA VAL A 169 -1.09 -10.04 0.03
C VAL A 169 -1.49 -10.53 -1.36
N ILE A 170 -0.49 -10.80 -2.22
CA ILE A 170 -0.72 -11.24 -3.60
C ILE A 170 -1.49 -12.56 -3.63
N GLU A 171 -1.07 -13.53 -2.82
CA GLU A 171 -1.71 -14.85 -2.72
C GLU A 171 -3.15 -14.74 -2.19
N HIS A 172 -3.35 -13.95 -1.14
CA HIS A 172 -4.68 -13.71 -0.58
C HIS A 172 -5.62 -13.06 -1.60
N LEU A 173 -5.15 -12.03 -2.30
CA LEU A 173 -5.96 -11.33 -3.29
C LEU A 173 -6.13 -12.09 -4.61
N ALA A 174 -5.28 -13.09 -4.89
CA ALA A 174 -5.44 -14.00 -6.02
C ALA A 174 -6.40 -15.15 -5.72
N SER A 175 -6.60 -15.50 -4.44
CA SER A 175 -7.50 -16.57 -3.99
C SER A 175 -8.93 -16.06 -3.69
N VAL A 176 -9.12 -14.79 -3.69
CA VAL A 176 -10.39 -14.09 -3.46
C VAL A 176 -10.93 -13.58 -4.77
#